data_b3e23dbcf2ed6e0cea6e5491e59a6bd5
#
_entry.id   b3e23dbcf2ed6e0cea6e5491e59a6bd5
#
_cell.length_a   1.000
_cell.length_b   1.000
_cell.length_c   1.000
_cell.angle_alpha   90.00
_cell.angle_beta   90.00
_cell.angle_gamma   90.00
#
_symmetry.space_group_name_H-M   'P 1'
#
loop_
_entity.id
_entity.type
_entity.pdbx_description
1 polymer ?
#
loop_
_entity_poly.entity_id
_entity_poly.type
_entity_poly.pdbx_seq_one_letter_code
_entity_poly.pdbx_strand_id
1 'polypeptide(L)'
;MGLNRALVEEAAKKSGLLWLDLPGLPQPRAAWHVWYDGSAYVLTGGEGEQPLPGLAESAHVTVIIRSKDKGGRLISFVADAEVVRPGSELWDAVTPLLAKERLNARAHEGQVDRWTTESWIVRLTPADEIVEAEDGYATVRPVPTPATTAGAPPRMFGGKRRQADR
;
A
#
# COMPACT_ATOMS: atom_id res chain seq x y z
N MET A 1 16.75 -4.33 20.40
CA MET A 1 15.41 -4.06 20.97
C MET A 1 14.37 -4.73 20.08
N GLY A 2 13.45 -5.46 20.67
CA GLY A 2 12.38 -6.09 19.91
C GLY A 2 11.41 -5.07 19.30
N LEU A 3 10.72 -5.48 18.24
CA LEU A 3 9.68 -4.69 17.58
C LEU A 3 8.58 -4.32 18.58
N ASN A 4 8.26 -3.05 18.68
CA ASN A 4 7.10 -2.62 19.49
C ASN A 4 5.81 -2.88 18.69
N ARG A 5 5.22 -4.06 18.88
CA ARG A 5 4.00 -4.49 18.18
C ARG A 5 2.82 -3.55 18.39
N ALA A 6 2.68 -2.95 19.57
CA ALA A 6 1.63 -1.98 19.82
C ALA A 6 1.78 -0.72 18.98
N LEU A 7 3.01 -0.26 18.78
CA LEU A 7 3.30 0.88 17.91
C LEU A 7 3.02 0.57 16.44
N VAL A 8 3.40 -0.63 15.98
CA VAL A 8 3.11 -1.09 14.61
C VAL A 8 1.60 -1.17 14.38
N GLU A 9 0.86 -1.77 15.31
CA GLU A 9 -0.59 -1.88 15.24
C GLU A 9 -1.27 -0.51 15.18
N GLU A 10 -0.87 0.41 16.07
CA GLU A 10 -1.39 1.77 16.08
C GLU A 10 -1.11 2.50 14.76
N ALA A 11 0.12 2.40 14.25
CA ALA A 11 0.50 3.00 12.99
C ALA A 11 -0.27 2.40 11.80
N ALA A 12 -0.42 1.07 11.75
CA ALA A 12 -1.14 0.38 10.70
C ALA A 12 -2.63 0.73 10.69
N LYS A 13 -3.27 0.77 11.87
CA LYS A 13 -4.69 1.16 12.00
C LYS A 13 -4.95 2.62 11.60
N LYS A 14 -4.01 3.52 11.87
CA LYS A 14 -4.11 4.95 11.51
C LYS A 14 -3.73 5.25 10.06
N SER A 15 -2.97 4.37 9.42
CA SER A 15 -2.55 4.53 8.03
C SER A 15 -3.51 3.82 7.08
N GLY A 16 -3.97 4.52 6.05
CA GLY A 16 -4.74 3.88 4.97
C GLY A 16 -3.90 3.05 4.02
N LEU A 17 -2.58 3.22 4.05
CA LEU A 17 -1.64 2.57 3.14
C LEU A 17 -0.44 2.01 3.90
N LEU A 18 0.01 0.84 3.45
CA LEU A 18 1.35 0.31 3.70
C LEU A 18 2.20 0.49 2.44
N TRP A 19 3.51 0.50 2.62
CA TRP A 19 4.46 0.43 1.52
C TRP A 19 5.20 -0.89 1.64
N LEU A 20 5.20 -1.67 0.56
CA LEU A 20 5.78 -3.01 0.52
C LEU A 20 7.00 -2.99 -0.39
N ASP A 21 8.14 -3.43 0.14
CA ASP A 21 9.34 -3.65 -0.64
C ASP A 21 9.26 -5.03 -1.28
N LEU A 22 8.88 -5.07 -2.55
CA LEU A 22 8.61 -6.30 -3.28
C LEU A 22 9.80 -6.72 -4.13
N PRO A 23 10.06 -8.03 -4.26
CA PRO A 23 11.16 -8.53 -5.08
C PRO A 23 11.07 -8.04 -6.53
N GLY A 24 12.21 -7.59 -7.07
CA GLY A 24 12.30 -7.16 -8.46
C GLY A 24 11.71 -5.78 -8.77
N LEU A 25 11.16 -5.08 -7.79
CA LEU A 25 10.73 -3.69 -7.96
C LEU A 25 11.82 -2.73 -7.46
N PRO A 26 12.06 -1.63 -8.20
CA PRO A 26 13.08 -0.65 -7.82
C PRO A 26 12.67 0.22 -6.62
N GLN A 27 11.40 0.22 -6.26
CA GLN A 27 10.84 1.04 -5.18
C GLN A 27 9.70 0.32 -4.48
N PRO A 28 9.51 0.56 -3.17
CA PRO A 28 8.37 0.06 -2.44
C PRO A 28 7.05 0.47 -3.07
N ARG A 29 6.09 -0.43 -3.09
CA ARG A 29 4.75 -0.21 -3.64
C ARG A 29 3.72 0.03 -2.55
N ALA A 30 2.92 1.07 -2.72
CA ALA A 30 1.81 1.36 -1.83
C ALA A 30 0.70 0.31 -1.99
N ALA A 31 0.14 -0.11 -0.87
CA ALA A 31 -0.96 -1.06 -0.80
C ALA A 31 -1.96 -0.64 0.27
N TRP A 32 -3.26 -0.66 -0.06
CA TRP A 32 -4.29 -0.56 0.95
C TRP A 32 -4.44 -1.91 1.68
N HIS A 33 -4.84 -1.87 2.93
CA HIS A 33 -4.88 -3.03 3.81
C HIS A 33 -5.99 -2.90 4.85
N VAL A 34 -6.26 -4.00 5.52
CA VAL A 34 -6.99 -4.02 6.78
C VAL A 34 -6.10 -4.60 7.87
N TRP A 35 -6.26 -4.14 9.09
CA TRP A 35 -5.58 -4.69 10.25
C TRP A 35 -6.55 -5.53 11.07
N TYR A 36 -6.20 -6.79 11.28
CA TYR A 36 -7.01 -7.72 12.04
C TYR A 36 -6.10 -8.70 12.80
N ASP A 37 -6.41 -8.92 14.06
CA ASP A 37 -5.74 -9.90 14.93
C ASP A 37 -4.19 -9.89 14.81
N GLY A 38 -3.61 -8.70 15.01
CA GLY A 38 -2.15 -8.52 15.03
C GLY A 38 -1.43 -8.62 13.70
N SER A 39 -2.14 -8.64 12.58
CA SER A 39 -1.60 -8.74 11.23
C SER A 39 -2.27 -7.79 10.25
N ALA A 40 -1.55 -7.39 9.21
CA ALA A 40 -2.14 -6.70 8.08
C ALA A 40 -2.57 -7.71 7.01
N TYR A 41 -3.68 -7.44 6.35
CA TYR A 41 -4.19 -8.25 5.24
C TYR A 41 -4.28 -7.39 4.00
N VAL A 42 -3.70 -7.88 2.93
CA VAL A 42 -3.56 -7.18 1.65
C VAL A 42 -4.15 -8.06 0.54
N LEU A 43 -4.98 -7.46 -0.30
CA LEU A 43 -5.54 -8.12 -1.47
C LEU A 43 -4.70 -7.77 -2.70
N THR A 44 -4.32 -8.78 -3.49
CA THR A 44 -3.54 -8.59 -4.72
C THR A 44 -3.97 -9.54 -5.82
N GLY A 45 -3.76 -9.15 -7.06
CA GLY A 45 -4.13 -9.92 -8.24
C GLY A 45 -5.62 -9.82 -8.59
N GLY A 46 -5.94 -10.18 -9.83
CA GLY A 46 -7.29 -10.03 -10.37
C GLY A 46 -7.52 -8.67 -11.04
N GLU A 47 -8.54 -8.62 -11.87
CA GLU A 47 -8.90 -7.41 -12.59
C GLU A 47 -9.43 -6.33 -11.64
N GLY A 48 -8.82 -5.15 -11.70
CA GLY A 48 -9.22 -4.01 -10.88
C GLY A 48 -8.71 -4.03 -9.44
N GLU A 49 -7.93 -5.03 -9.06
CA GLU A 49 -7.24 -5.08 -7.76
C GLU A 49 -5.84 -4.49 -7.84
N GLN A 50 -5.24 -4.20 -6.68
CA GLN A 50 -3.90 -3.65 -6.65
C GLN A 50 -2.86 -4.66 -7.13
N PRO A 51 -1.97 -4.27 -8.07
CA PRO A 51 -0.93 -5.16 -8.57
C PRO A 51 0.28 -5.15 -7.62
N LEU A 52 0.46 -6.24 -6.87
CA LEU A 52 1.59 -6.45 -5.97
C LEU A 52 2.36 -7.71 -6.40
N PRO A 53 3.14 -7.61 -7.50
CA PRO A 53 3.81 -8.77 -8.07
C PRO A 53 4.81 -9.37 -7.08
N GLY A 54 4.81 -10.71 -7.00
CA GLY A 54 5.72 -11.46 -6.13
C GLY A 54 5.31 -11.52 -4.65
N LEU A 55 4.25 -10.81 -4.23
CA LEU A 55 3.83 -10.83 -2.83
C LEU A 55 3.30 -12.19 -2.39
N ALA A 56 2.47 -12.83 -3.22
CA ALA A 56 1.87 -14.12 -2.88
C ALA A 56 2.90 -15.26 -2.82
N GLU A 57 4.03 -15.11 -3.50
CA GLU A 57 5.14 -16.08 -3.55
C GLU A 57 6.22 -15.77 -2.51
N SER A 58 6.16 -14.63 -1.83
CA SER A 58 7.16 -14.22 -0.85
C SER A 58 6.89 -14.86 0.51
N ALA A 59 7.95 -15.36 1.17
CA ALA A 59 7.87 -15.79 2.56
C ALA A 59 7.94 -14.62 3.54
N HIS A 60 8.68 -13.57 3.17
CA HIS A 60 8.89 -12.37 3.98
C HIS A 60 8.83 -11.13 3.08
N VAL A 61 8.40 -10.03 3.65
CA VAL A 61 8.37 -8.73 2.97
C VAL A 61 8.70 -7.61 3.96
N THR A 62 9.45 -6.61 3.51
CA THR A 62 9.64 -5.40 4.30
C THR A 62 8.41 -4.51 4.15
N VAL A 63 7.82 -4.17 5.29
CA VAL A 63 6.66 -3.28 5.40
C VAL A 63 7.10 -1.94 5.95
N ILE A 64 6.69 -0.87 5.30
CA ILE A 64 7.00 0.51 5.69
C ILE A 64 5.68 1.23 5.93
N ILE A 65 5.54 1.84 7.11
CA ILE A 65 4.36 2.62 7.48
C ILE A 65 4.79 4.06 7.76
N ARG A 66 4.11 5.01 7.14
CA ARG A 66 4.26 6.42 7.48
C ARG A 66 3.43 6.73 8.71
N SER A 67 4.09 7.17 9.78
CA SER A 67 3.38 7.74 10.93
C SER A 67 2.87 9.13 10.59
N LYS A 68 1.58 9.36 10.82
CA LYS A 68 0.97 10.70 10.68
C LYS A 68 1.34 11.62 11.84
N ASP A 69 1.71 11.05 12.96
CA ASP A 69 2.08 11.78 14.16
C ASP A 69 3.59 12.05 14.18
N LYS A 70 3.98 13.30 14.34
CA LYS A 70 5.35 13.77 14.51
C LYS A 70 6.27 13.70 13.29
N GLY A 71 5.89 14.34 12.19
CA GLY A 71 6.87 14.75 11.18
C GLY A 71 7.39 13.64 10.26
N GLY A 72 6.57 12.63 9.99
CA GLY A 72 6.87 11.65 8.94
C GLY A 72 7.82 10.53 9.37
N ARG A 73 7.84 10.15 10.63
CA ARG A 73 8.59 8.98 11.11
C ARG A 73 8.13 7.74 10.36
N LEU A 74 9.05 7.11 9.65
CA LEU A 74 8.83 5.83 9.01
C LEU A 74 9.03 4.73 10.05
N ILE A 75 8.09 3.79 10.09
CA ILE A 75 8.24 2.53 10.81
C ILE A 75 8.47 1.47 9.76
N SER A 76 9.61 0.79 9.82
CA SER A 76 9.95 -0.27 8.89
C SER A 76 10.22 -1.56 9.66
N PHE A 77 9.62 -2.64 9.21
CA PHE A 77 9.78 -3.96 9.83
C PHE A 77 9.64 -5.07 8.80
N VAL A 78 10.19 -6.23 9.11
CA VAL A 78 9.96 -7.44 8.32
C VAL A 78 8.64 -8.08 8.76
N ALA A 79 7.84 -8.49 7.80
CA ALA A 79 6.65 -9.28 8.04
C ALA A 79 6.75 -10.65 7.36
N ASP A 80 6.28 -11.68 8.05
CA ASP A 80 6.03 -12.98 7.46
C ASP A 80 4.80 -12.87 6.55
N ALA A 81 4.93 -13.35 5.32
CA ALA A 81 3.88 -13.29 4.32
C ALA A 81 3.29 -14.69 4.09
N GLU A 82 1.99 -14.81 4.29
CA GLU A 82 1.26 -16.07 4.11
C GLU A 82 -0.02 -15.84 3.32
N VAL A 83 -0.25 -16.69 2.32
CA VAL A 83 -1.52 -16.67 1.57
C VAL A 83 -2.64 -17.23 2.44
N VAL A 84 -3.72 -16.48 2.56
CA VAL A 84 -4.95 -16.92 3.23
C VAL A 84 -5.75 -17.78 2.28
N ARG A 85 -6.01 -19.03 2.69
CA ARG A 85 -6.75 -19.98 1.85
C ARG A 85 -8.23 -19.65 1.80
N PRO A 86 -8.84 -19.60 0.60
CA PRO A 86 -10.28 -19.49 0.47
C PRO A 86 -11.03 -20.60 1.25
N GLY A 87 -12.11 -20.22 1.93
CA GLY A 87 -12.90 -21.15 2.74
C GLY A 87 -12.32 -21.52 4.11
N SER A 88 -11.20 -20.90 4.51
CA SER A 88 -10.70 -21.01 5.89
C SER A 88 -11.45 -20.05 6.82
N GLU A 89 -11.41 -20.33 8.13
CA GLU A 89 -12.00 -19.41 9.13
C GLU A 89 -11.40 -18.01 9.05
N LEU A 90 -10.11 -17.92 8.76
CA LEU A 90 -9.43 -16.63 8.58
C LEU A 90 -9.92 -15.90 7.32
N TRP A 91 -10.15 -16.62 6.22
CA TRP A 91 -10.74 -16.06 5.01
C TRP A 91 -12.11 -15.46 5.30
N ASP A 92 -12.98 -16.21 5.99
CA ASP A 92 -14.34 -15.77 6.34
C ASP A 92 -14.34 -14.57 7.29
N ALA A 93 -13.31 -14.44 8.14
CA ALA A 93 -13.15 -13.31 9.04
C ALA A 93 -12.67 -12.04 8.32
N VAL A 94 -11.73 -12.14 7.38
CA VAL A 94 -11.07 -10.97 6.78
C VAL A 94 -11.73 -10.46 5.49
N THR A 95 -12.39 -11.30 4.73
CA THR A 95 -13.05 -10.89 3.48
C THR A 95 -14.12 -9.81 3.66
N PRO A 96 -14.99 -9.86 4.69
CA PRO A 96 -15.94 -8.78 4.93
C PRO A 96 -15.26 -7.45 5.30
N LEU A 97 -14.14 -7.52 6.02
CA LEU A 97 -13.36 -6.33 6.38
C LEU A 97 -12.73 -5.69 5.16
N LEU A 98 -12.10 -6.50 4.30
CA LEU A 98 -11.52 -6.04 3.03
C LEU A 98 -12.58 -5.46 2.09
N ALA A 99 -13.74 -6.09 1.99
CA ALA A 99 -14.84 -5.61 1.16
C ALA A 99 -15.37 -4.25 1.64
N LYS A 100 -15.45 -4.04 2.96
CA LYS A 100 -15.90 -2.78 3.56
C LYS A 100 -14.91 -1.64 3.31
N GLU A 101 -13.61 -1.89 3.42
CA GLU A 101 -12.57 -0.88 3.27
C GLU A 101 -12.28 -0.54 1.80
N ARG A 102 -12.74 -1.35 0.86
CA ARG A 102 -12.54 -1.10 -0.55
C ARG A 102 -13.45 0.00 -1.07
N LEU A 103 -12.91 1.21 -1.23
CA LEU A 103 -13.65 2.42 -1.60
C LEU A 103 -14.19 2.45 -3.04
N ASN A 104 -13.67 1.62 -3.96
CA ASN A 104 -13.98 1.64 -5.39
C ASN A 104 -14.56 0.34 -5.93
N ALA A 105 -15.29 -0.41 -5.11
CA ALA A 105 -15.93 -1.63 -5.55
C ALA A 105 -17.04 -1.32 -6.59
N ARG A 106 -16.79 -1.64 -7.84
CA ARG A 106 -17.77 -1.44 -8.94
C ARG A 106 -18.97 -2.38 -8.86
N ALA A 107 -18.89 -3.45 -8.09
CA ALA A 107 -20.00 -4.37 -7.86
C ALA A 107 -19.78 -5.10 -6.54
N HIS A 108 -20.62 -4.84 -5.56
CA HIS A 108 -20.56 -5.56 -4.27
C HIS A 108 -21.01 -7.02 -4.40
N GLU A 109 -21.89 -7.33 -5.34
CA GLU A 109 -22.34 -8.70 -5.58
C GLU A 109 -21.27 -9.49 -6.35
N GLY A 110 -20.91 -10.65 -5.83
CA GLY A 110 -19.93 -11.56 -6.43
C GLY A 110 -18.46 -11.14 -6.30
N GLN A 111 -18.15 -10.06 -5.59
CA GLN A 111 -16.77 -9.60 -5.42
C GLN A 111 -15.90 -10.58 -4.63
N VAL A 112 -16.42 -11.08 -3.52
CA VAL A 112 -15.72 -12.07 -2.69
C VAL A 112 -15.56 -13.39 -3.46
N ASP A 113 -16.54 -13.77 -4.26
CA ASP A 113 -16.47 -14.97 -5.11
C ASP A 113 -15.35 -14.83 -6.16
N ARG A 114 -15.19 -13.66 -6.77
CA ARG A 114 -14.08 -13.39 -7.69
C ARG A 114 -12.72 -13.45 -7.00
N TRP A 115 -12.61 -12.95 -5.78
CA TRP A 115 -11.37 -13.04 -5.03
C TRP A 115 -10.94 -14.48 -4.78
N THR A 116 -11.88 -15.39 -4.64
CA THR A 116 -11.61 -16.82 -4.47
C THR A 116 -10.82 -17.42 -5.64
N THR A 117 -11.06 -16.95 -6.86
CA THR A 117 -10.50 -17.50 -8.09
C THR A 117 -9.44 -16.63 -8.75
N GLU A 118 -9.51 -15.31 -8.58
CA GLU A 118 -8.72 -14.35 -9.35
C GLU A 118 -7.68 -13.60 -8.49
N SER A 119 -7.84 -13.62 -7.18
CA SER A 119 -7.03 -12.79 -6.28
C SER A 119 -6.39 -13.60 -5.16
N TRP A 120 -5.41 -12.99 -4.50
CA TRP A 120 -4.75 -13.51 -3.32
C TRP A 120 -4.98 -12.56 -2.15
N ILE A 121 -5.38 -13.10 -1.01
CA ILE A 121 -5.29 -12.39 0.27
C ILE A 121 -4.02 -12.86 0.94
N VAL A 122 -3.13 -11.91 1.24
CA VAL A 122 -1.87 -12.18 1.91
C VAL A 122 -1.91 -11.57 3.30
N ARG A 123 -1.68 -12.43 4.30
CA ARG A 123 -1.49 -12.05 5.69
C ARG A 123 -0.04 -11.63 5.89
N LEU A 124 0.17 -10.46 6.48
CA LEU A 124 1.47 -9.91 6.83
C LEU A 124 1.57 -9.82 8.34
N THR A 125 2.26 -10.77 8.95
CA THR A 125 2.47 -10.81 10.40
C THR A 125 3.82 -10.18 10.74
N PRO A 126 3.87 -9.12 11.58
CA PRO A 126 5.13 -8.52 11.96
C PRO A 126 6.05 -9.56 12.64
N ALA A 127 7.23 -9.77 12.08
CA ALA A 127 8.31 -10.51 12.72
C ALA A 127 8.97 -9.63 13.80
N ASP A 128 9.78 -10.23 14.67
CA ASP A 128 10.46 -9.48 15.73
C ASP A 128 11.69 -8.70 15.23
N GLU A 129 11.87 -8.63 13.91
CA GLU A 129 12.96 -7.94 13.26
C GLU A 129 12.54 -6.51 12.85
N ILE A 130 13.25 -5.52 13.39
CA ILE A 130 13.13 -4.12 12.98
C ILE A 130 14.14 -3.89 11.87
N VAL A 131 13.67 -3.42 10.72
CA VAL A 131 14.55 -2.79 9.75
C VAL A 131 14.67 -1.33 10.15
N GLU A 132 15.83 -0.91 10.63
CA GLU A 132 16.10 0.50 10.82
C GLU A 132 15.98 1.17 9.44
N ALA A 133 15.03 2.08 9.32
CA ALA A 133 14.96 2.92 8.14
C ALA A 133 16.21 3.81 8.14
N GLU A 134 17.19 3.46 7.31
CA GLU A 134 18.15 4.47 6.90
C GLU A 134 17.35 5.64 6.29
N ASP A 135 17.69 6.86 6.67
CA ASP A 135 17.04 8.11 6.24
C ASP A 135 17.02 8.33 4.69
N GLY A 136 17.37 7.30 3.92
CA GLY A 136 17.51 7.33 2.48
C GLY A 136 16.21 7.32 1.67
N TYR A 137 15.12 6.85 2.21
CA TYR A 137 13.85 6.76 1.43
C TYR A 137 13.20 8.13 1.15
N ALA A 138 13.50 9.14 1.95
CA ALA A 138 13.02 10.50 1.72
C ALA A 138 13.71 11.19 0.54
N THR A 139 14.85 10.69 0.10
CA THR A 139 15.67 11.28 -0.95
C THR A 139 15.56 10.57 -2.30
N VAL A 140 14.89 9.40 -2.36
CA VAL A 140 14.68 8.70 -3.63
C VAL A 140 13.64 9.48 -4.43
N ARG A 141 14.12 10.13 -5.49
CA ARG A 141 13.26 10.84 -6.44
C ARG A 141 12.28 9.83 -7.05
N PRO A 142 10.95 10.08 -7.02
CA PRO A 142 9.99 9.20 -7.66
C PRO A 142 10.39 8.99 -9.13
N VAL A 143 10.32 7.73 -9.59
CA VAL A 143 10.50 7.46 -11.02
C VAL A 143 9.40 8.22 -11.77
N PRO A 144 9.74 9.05 -12.77
CA PRO A 144 8.74 9.76 -13.55
C PRO A 144 7.77 8.75 -14.16
N THR A 145 6.49 8.89 -13.84
CA THR A 145 5.45 8.14 -14.55
C THR A 145 5.29 8.73 -15.95
N PRO A 146 4.77 7.97 -16.94
CA PRO A 146 4.47 8.52 -18.27
C PRO A 146 3.59 9.78 -18.22
N ALA A 147 2.78 9.95 -17.17
CA ALA A 147 1.97 11.14 -16.94
C ALA A 147 2.75 12.36 -16.43
N THR A 148 3.95 12.14 -15.88
CA THR A 148 4.87 13.20 -15.43
C THR A 148 5.98 13.50 -16.42
N THR A 149 5.99 12.86 -17.60
CA THR A 149 6.85 13.29 -18.69
C THR A 149 6.42 14.68 -19.08
N ALA A 150 7.33 15.66 -18.87
CA ALA A 150 7.07 17.07 -19.05
C ALA A 150 6.45 17.38 -20.42
N GLY A 151 5.13 17.45 -20.46
CA GLY A 151 4.47 18.27 -21.46
C GLY A 151 4.90 19.72 -21.23
N ALA A 152 5.15 20.47 -22.28
CA ALA A 152 5.41 21.89 -22.16
C ALA A 152 4.33 22.53 -21.25
N PRO A 153 4.70 23.38 -20.31
CA PRO A 153 3.72 24.00 -19.42
C PRO A 153 2.62 24.65 -20.27
N PRO A 154 1.35 24.53 -19.87
CA PRO A 154 0.27 25.16 -20.63
C PRO A 154 0.59 26.63 -20.77
N ARG A 155 0.58 27.15 -22.00
CA ARG A 155 0.75 28.58 -22.25
C ARG A 155 -0.36 29.26 -21.50
N MET A 156 -0.04 30.00 -20.46
CA MET A 156 -0.96 30.93 -19.83
C MET A 156 -1.47 31.84 -20.93
N PHE A 157 -2.76 31.90 -21.14
CA PHE A 157 -3.38 32.87 -22.04
C PHE A 157 -2.93 34.26 -21.58
N GLY A 158 -2.06 34.85 -22.40
CA GLY A 158 -1.51 36.15 -22.12
C GLY A 158 -2.60 37.18 -21.97
N GLY A 159 -2.70 37.78 -20.81
CA GLY A 159 -3.52 38.97 -20.63
C GLY A 159 -3.12 40.05 -21.67
N LYS A 160 -4.09 40.56 -22.42
CA LYS A 160 -3.92 41.70 -23.31
C LYS A 160 -3.19 42.81 -22.56
N ARG A 161 -1.97 43.13 -22.94
CA ARG A 161 -1.36 44.42 -22.59
C ARG A 161 -2.30 45.53 -23.10
N ARG A 162 -2.90 46.28 -22.18
CA ARG A 162 -3.48 47.56 -22.52
C ARG A 162 -2.32 48.43 -22.99
N GLN A 163 -2.34 48.77 -24.28
CA GLN A 163 -1.52 49.82 -24.87
C GLN A 163 -2.06 51.14 -24.30
N ALA A 164 -1.24 51.82 -23.51
CA ALA A 164 -1.52 53.18 -23.11
C ALA A 164 -1.20 54.06 -24.34
N ASP A 165 -2.26 54.57 -24.94
CA ASP A 165 -2.13 55.67 -25.91
C ASP A 165 -1.81 56.99 -25.17
N ARG A 166 -0.84 57.66 -25.70
CA ARG A 166 -0.49 59.06 -25.38
C ARG A 166 -1.42 60.00 -26.10
#